data_8b1e602efaf01635392fdd995789b435
#
_entry.id   8b1e602efaf01635392fdd995789b435
#
_cell.length_a   1.000
_cell.length_b   1.000
_cell.length_c   1.000
_cell.angle_alpha   90.00
_cell.angle_beta   90.00
_cell.angle_gamma   90.00
#
_symmetry.space_group_name_H-M   'P 1'
#
loop_
_entity.id
_entity.type
_entity.pdbx_description
1 polymer ?
#
loop_
_entity_poly.entity_id
_entity_poly.type
_entity_poly.pdbx_seq_one_letter_code
_entity_poly.pdbx_strand_id
1 'polypeptide(L)'
;KRDKKESIIFKGDDNSYYEKVGSTIKNIDDSIPFEIPRNWCFIRLKELWELISGRDLSPSEYNDNQDGIPYITGASNFRNGKIELVRWTPSPQVITQKGDLLLTCKGTIGEMAFNSFGEAHIARQIMAIRNIYGLNSEYLSLCISFYIGEIKASAKGLIPGISREDILSLILPIPPENYQSLVVSQIKKSNHALYLIENSLS
;
A
#
# COMPACT_ATOMS: atom_id res chain seq x y z
N LYS A 1 10.10 -16.37 -15.86
CA LYS A 1 10.36 -15.69 -14.56
C LYS A 1 11.61 -14.87 -14.76
N ARG A 2 11.55 -13.53 -14.75
CA ARG A 2 12.75 -12.70 -14.61
C ARG A 2 13.28 -12.94 -13.20
N ASP A 3 14.56 -13.29 -13.09
CA ASP A 3 15.26 -13.36 -11.81
C ASP A 3 15.14 -11.99 -11.14
N LYS A 4 14.29 -11.95 -10.10
CA LYS A 4 14.08 -10.74 -9.32
C LYS A 4 15.34 -10.53 -8.50
N LYS A 5 16.21 -9.61 -8.91
CA LYS A 5 17.39 -9.26 -8.12
C LYS A 5 16.93 -8.62 -6.81
N GLU A 6 17.32 -9.23 -5.69
CA GLU A 6 17.07 -8.68 -4.35
C GLU A 6 17.71 -7.31 -4.20
N SER A 7 17.02 -6.43 -3.48
CA SER A 7 17.51 -5.13 -3.06
C SER A 7 17.75 -5.14 -1.55
N ILE A 8 18.98 -4.80 -1.14
CA ILE A 8 19.41 -4.73 0.25
C ILE A 8 19.81 -3.29 0.54
N ILE A 9 19.14 -2.64 1.48
CA ILE A 9 19.49 -1.29 1.96
C ILE A 9 20.28 -1.42 3.26
N PHE A 10 21.40 -0.74 3.35
CA PHE A 10 22.27 -0.76 4.53
C PHE A 10 22.93 0.61 4.77
N LYS A 11 23.35 0.86 5.99
CA LYS A 11 24.10 2.05 6.37
C LYS A 11 25.59 1.72 6.35
N GLY A 12 26.37 2.52 5.62
CA GLY A 12 27.82 2.39 5.53
C GLY A 12 28.55 2.97 6.77
N ASP A 13 29.86 2.75 6.85
CA ASP A 13 30.71 3.27 7.94
C ASP A 13 30.79 4.81 7.92
N ASP A 14 30.52 5.43 6.79
CA ASP A 14 30.43 6.88 6.59
C ASP A 14 29.08 7.48 6.98
N ASN A 15 28.18 6.68 7.58
CA ASN A 15 26.80 7.02 7.92
C ASN A 15 25.84 7.23 6.75
N SER A 16 26.25 7.03 5.51
CA SER A 16 25.41 7.11 4.31
C SER A 16 24.64 5.82 4.09
N TYR A 17 23.45 5.93 3.48
CA TYR A 17 22.66 4.78 3.09
C TYR A 17 22.98 4.33 1.66
N TYR A 18 23.11 3.04 1.50
CA TYR A 18 23.42 2.39 0.24
C TYR A 18 22.40 1.31 -0.08
N GLU A 19 22.08 1.15 -1.36
CA GLU A 19 21.27 0.06 -1.89
C GLU A 19 22.16 -0.84 -2.76
N LYS A 20 22.18 -2.14 -2.43
CA LYS A 20 22.83 -3.18 -3.22
C LYS A 20 21.79 -3.96 -3.99
N VAL A 21 21.95 -4.01 -5.32
CA VAL A 21 21.12 -4.81 -6.23
C VAL A 21 22.04 -5.66 -7.08
N GLY A 22 22.10 -6.97 -6.80
CA GLY A 22 23.11 -7.86 -7.38
C GLY A 22 24.51 -7.44 -7.02
N SER A 23 25.37 -7.10 -8.01
CA SER A 23 26.73 -6.59 -7.81
C SER A 23 26.83 -5.06 -7.73
N THR A 24 25.76 -4.33 -8.00
CA THR A 24 25.75 -2.86 -8.03
C THR A 24 25.42 -2.30 -6.65
N ILE A 25 26.22 -1.35 -6.18
CA ILE A 25 25.99 -0.59 -4.94
C ILE A 25 25.82 0.88 -5.35
N LYS A 26 24.78 1.53 -4.84
CA LYS A 26 24.46 2.94 -5.11
C LYS A 26 24.17 3.65 -3.79
N ASN A 27 24.70 4.87 -3.61
CA ASN A 27 24.25 5.76 -2.54
C ASN A 27 22.81 6.19 -2.79
N ILE A 28 21.99 6.17 -1.74
CA ILE A 28 20.56 6.49 -1.80
C ILE A 28 20.13 7.51 -0.71
N ASP A 29 21.07 8.26 -0.13
CA ASP A 29 20.75 9.22 0.93
C ASP A 29 19.62 10.18 0.54
N ASP A 30 19.63 10.68 -0.70
CA ASP A 30 18.57 11.57 -1.23
C ASP A 30 17.18 10.90 -1.30
N SER A 31 17.12 9.59 -1.21
CA SER A 31 15.88 8.81 -1.25
C SER A 31 15.39 8.38 0.13
N ILE A 32 16.18 8.61 1.18
CA ILE A 32 15.82 8.25 2.56
C ILE A 32 14.93 9.34 3.13
N PRO A 33 13.70 9.00 3.56
CA PRO A 33 12.74 10.03 3.97
C PRO A 33 13.05 10.67 5.32
N PHE A 34 13.71 9.93 6.24
CA PHE A 34 14.06 10.37 7.59
C PHE A 34 15.01 9.37 8.28
N GLU A 35 15.62 9.79 9.37
CA GLU A 35 16.46 8.90 10.18
C GLU A 35 15.61 7.90 10.98
N ILE A 36 16.13 6.69 11.13
CA ILE A 36 15.48 5.61 11.90
C ILE A 36 16.36 5.15 13.08
N PRO A 37 15.78 4.57 14.14
CA PRO A 37 16.52 3.95 15.23
C PRO A 37 17.50 2.87 14.73
N ARG A 38 18.62 2.66 15.43
CA ARG A 38 19.68 1.71 15.02
C ARG A 38 19.22 0.26 14.85
N ASN A 39 18.15 -0.13 15.54
CA ASN A 39 17.58 -1.49 15.46
C ASN A 39 16.47 -1.62 14.41
N TRP A 40 16.23 -0.59 13.59
CA TRP A 40 15.33 -0.62 12.45
C TRP A 40 16.12 -0.78 11.16
N CYS A 41 15.46 -1.19 10.09
CA CYS A 41 16.06 -1.21 8.76
C CYS A 41 15.12 -0.57 7.73
N PHE A 42 15.70 -0.08 6.63
CA PHE A 42 14.94 0.27 5.45
C PHE A 42 14.89 -0.89 4.47
N ILE A 43 13.73 -1.07 3.81
CA ILE A 43 13.56 -2.10 2.80
C ILE A 43 12.64 -1.59 1.68
N ARG A 44 12.85 -2.03 0.45
CA ARG A 44 11.91 -1.77 -0.64
C ARG A 44 10.63 -2.58 -0.44
N LEU A 45 9.47 -1.98 -0.68
CA LEU A 45 8.18 -2.67 -0.59
C LEU A 45 8.17 -3.98 -1.40
N LYS A 46 8.75 -3.98 -2.59
CA LYS A 46 8.83 -5.15 -3.49
C LYS A 46 9.50 -6.38 -2.88
N GLU A 47 10.29 -6.22 -1.83
CA GLU A 47 11.02 -7.33 -1.18
C GLU A 47 10.14 -8.06 -0.15
N LEU A 48 9.16 -7.38 0.44
CA LEU A 48 8.33 -7.92 1.52
C LEU A 48 6.88 -8.17 1.12
N TRP A 49 6.39 -7.52 0.06
CA TRP A 49 4.98 -7.60 -0.34
C TRP A 49 4.83 -7.88 -1.83
N GLU A 50 3.77 -8.60 -2.17
CA GLU A 50 3.35 -8.80 -3.54
C GLU A 50 2.38 -7.69 -3.96
N LEU A 51 2.61 -7.09 -5.13
CA LEU A 51 1.70 -6.09 -5.71
C LEU A 51 0.92 -6.71 -6.86
N ILE A 52 -0.40 -6.73 -6.72
CA ILE A 52 -1.35 -7.28 -7.68
C ILE A 52 -2.08 -6.11 -8.35
N SER A 53 -1.97 -5.99 -9.66
CA SER A 53 -2.71 -4.97 -10.43
C SER A 53 -4.04 -5.53 -10.90
N GLY A 54 -5.09 -4.75 -10.73
CA GLY A 54 -6.41 -5.09 -11.20
C GLY A 54 -6.54 -5.04 -12.73
N ARG A 55 -7.65 -5.59 -13.21
CA ARG A 55 -8.02 -5.65 -14.62
C ARG A 55 -9.50 -5.39 -14.80
N ASP A 56 -9.87 -4.58 -15.79
CA ASP A 56 -11.27 -4.33 -16.08
C ASP A 56 -11.93 -5.56 -16.72
N LEU A 57 -13.19 -5.74 -16.40
CA LEU A 57 -14.09 -6.69 -17.05
C LEU A 57 -15.03 -5.94 -18.02
N SER A 58 -15.45 -6.62 -19.08
CA SER A 58 -16.52 -6.12 -19.95
C SER A 58 -17.88 -6.18 -19.26
N PRO A 59 -18.86 -5.35 -19.66
CA PRO A 59 -20.18 -5.32 -19.02
C PRO A 59 -20.91 -6.66 -18.96
N SER A 60 -20.64 -7.56 -19.89
CA SER A 60 -21.20 -8.92 -19.92
C SER A 60 -20.56 -9.91 -18.94
N GLU A 61 -19.42 -9.54 -18.30
CA GLU A 61 -18.68 -10.42 -17.40
C GLU A 61 -18.96 -10.15 -15.92
N TYR A 62 -19.84 -9.19 -15.60
CA TYR A 62 -20.22 -8.88 -14.21
C TYR A 62 -21.71 -8.56 -14.09
N ASN A 63 -22.21 -8.58 -12.87
CA ASN A 63 -23.62 -8.44 -12.54
C ASN A 63 -23.81 -7.70 -11.19
N ASP A 64 -25.09 -7.45 -10.83
CA ASP A 64 -25.51 -6.85 -9.55
C ASP A 64 -26.40 -7.80 -8.72
N ASN A 65 -26.63 -9.03 -9.21
CA ASN A 65 -27.46 -10.04 -8.56
C ASN A 65 -26.67 -11.05 -7.70
N GLN A 66 -25.40 -10.73 -7.37
CA GLN A 66 -24.52 -11.51 -6.50
C GLN A 66 -24.10 -12.87 -7.06
N ASP A 67 -24.12 -13.04 -8.37
CA ASP A 67 -23.59 -14.24 -9.01
C ASP A 67 -22.06 -14.15 -9.15
N GLY A 68 -21.34 -15.10 -8.52
CA GLY A 68 -19.89 -15.17 -8.49
C GLY A 68 -19.25 -14.46 -7.30
N ILE A 69 -18.01 -13.98 -7.46
CA ILE A 69 -17.26 -13.26 -6.43
C ILE A 69 -17.42 -11.74 -6.57
N PRO A 70 -17.25 -10.95 -5.49
CA PRO A 70 -17.30 -9.50 -5.56
C PRO A 70 -16.35 -8.92 -6.61
N TYR A 71 -16.81 -7.86 -7.31
CA TYR A 71 -16.02 -7.07 -8.24
C TYR A 71 -15.88 -5.64 -7.76
N ILE A 72 -14.68 -5.25 -7.35
CA ILE A 72 -14.35 -3.92 -6.85
C ILE A 72 -13.86 -3.05 -8.02
N THR A 73 -14.63 -2.04 -8.37
CA THR A 73 -14.42 -1.30 -9.62
C THR A 73 -13.59 -0.04 -9.49
N GLY A 74 -13.57 0.58 -8.30
CA GLY A 74 -12.83 1.84 -8.10
C GLY A 74 -13.14 2.49 -6.77
N ALA A 75 -12.81 3.78 -6.65
CA ALA A 75 -12.95 4.56 -5.42
C ALA A 75 -14.38 4.62 -4.88
N SER A 76 -15.40 4.48 -5.73
CA SER A 76 -16.80 4.44 -5.30
C SER A 76 -17.15 3.29 -4.36
N ASN A 77 -16.33 2.24 -4.36
CA ASN A 77 -16.48 1.12 -3.42
C ASN A 77 -15.86 1.41 -2.04
N PHE A 78 -15.04 2.47 -1.90
CA PHE A 78 -14.34 2.77 -0.65
C PHE A 78 -15.14 3.77 0.17
N ARG A 79 -15.55 3.39 1.38
CA ARG A 79 -16.27 4.25 2.32
C ARG A 79 -15.75 4.07 3.73
N ASN A 80 -15.21 5.15 4.31
CA ASN A 80 -14.73 5.16 5.71
C ASN A 80 -13.77 4.00 6.02
N GLY A 81 -12.81 3.72 5.11
CA GLY A 81 -11.83 2.64 5.26
C GLY A 81 -12.41 1.22 5.11
N LYS A 82 -13.62 1.09 4.56
CA LYS A 82 -14.28 -0.18 4.28
C LYS A 82 -14.63 -0.30 2.80
N ILE A 83 -14.86 -1.53 2.34
CA ILE A 83 -15.29 -1.83 0.98
C ILE A 83 -16.80 -2.11 0.96
N GLU A 84 -17.53 -1.36 0.13
CA GLU A 84 -18.94 -1.63 -0.20
C GLU A 84 -19.01 -2.50 -1.45
N LEU A 85 -19.74 -3.61 -1.37
CA LEU A 85 -19.90 -4.57 -2.45
C LEU A 85 -21.19 -4.25 -3.20
N VAL A 86 -21.05 -3.93 -4.50
CA VAL A 86 -22.19 -3.53 -5.37
C VAL A 86 -22.19 -4.29 -6.69
N ARG A 87 -21.11 -5.02 -7.02
CA ARG A 87 -20.99 -5.82 -8.24
C ARG A 87 -20.31 -7.13 -7.98
N TRP A 88 -20.61 -8.14 -8.80
CA TRP A 88 -20.08 -9.50 -8.74
C TRP A 88 -19.70 -10.00 -10.12
N THR A 89 -18.85 -11.02 -10.17
CA THR A 89 -18.44 -11.66 -11.42
C THR A 89 -18.27 -13.16 -11.25
N PRO A 90 -18.87 -13.98 -12.14
CA PRO A 90 -18.59 -15.41 -12.25
C PRO A 90 -17.29 -15.71 -13.03
N SER A 91 -16.66 -14.69 -13.64
CA SER A 91 -15.49 -14.82 -14.50
C SER A 91 -14.30 -13.97 -14.04
N PRO A 92 -13.79 -14.15 -12.79
CA PRO A 92 -12.71 -13.34 -12.27
C PRO A 92 -11.40 -13.61 -13.03
N GLN A 93 -10.64 -12.54 -13.30
CA GLN A 93 -9.32 -12.61 -13.96
C GLN A 93 -8.16 -12.29 -13.01
N VAL A 94 -8.41 -11.44 -12.02
CA VAL A 94 -7.44 -11.03 -10.99
C VAL A 94 -8.11 -11.15 -9.64
N ILE A 95 -7.52 -11.92 -8.73
CA ILE A 95 -8.14 -12.24 -7.45
C ILE A 95 -7.32 -11.66 -6.30
N THR A 96 -7.95 -10.77 -5.52
CA THR A 96 -7.50 -10.36 -4.19
C THR A 96 -8.09 -11.29 -3.13
N GLN A 97 -7.42 -11.38 -1.98
CA GLN A 97 -7.78 -12.28 -0.88
C GLN A 97 -8.02 -11.50 0.42
N LYS A 98 -8.66 -12.15 1.38
CA LYS A 98 -8.82 -11.58 2.72
C LYS A 98 -7.46 -11.18 3.31
N GLY A 99 -7.37 -9.95 3.81
CA GLY A 99 -6.16 -9.36 4.38
C GLY A 99 -5.33 -8.56 3.40
N ASP A 100 -5.57 -8.64 2.08
CA ASP A 100 -4.91 -7.76 1.12
C ASP A 100 -5.31 -6.29 1.38
N LEU A 101 -4.36 -5.37 1.33
CA LEU A 101 -4.62 -3.94 1.36
C LEU A 101 -4.94 -3.45 -0.06
N LEU A 102 -6.16 -2.99 -0.27
CA LEU A 102 -6.59 -2.42 -1.55
C LEU A 102 -6.30 -0.92 -1.58
N LEU A 103 -5.75 -0.45 -2.69
CA LEU A 103 -5.36 0.93 -2.92
C LEU A 103 -5.89 1.41 -4.27
N THR A 104 -6.61 2.52 -4.29
CA THR A 104 -7.01 3.16 -5.55
C THR A 104 -5.84 3.89 -6.19
N CYS A 105 -5.56 3.61 -7.46
CA CYS A 105 -4.38 4.10 -8.17
C CYS A 105 -4.69 4.93 -9.42
N LYS A 106 -5.95 5.04 -9.83
CA LYS A 106 -6.41 5.87 -10.96
C LYS A 106 -7.76 6.53 -10.64
N GLY A 107 -7.99 7.70 -11.21
CA GLY A 107 -9.15 8.53 -10.88
C GLY A 107 -8.97 9.16 -9.50
N THR A 108 -9.85 8.85 -8.55
CA THR A 108 -9.62 9.21 -7.14
C THR A 108 -8.57 8.27 -6.58
N ILE A 109 -7.36 8.78 -6.38
CA ILE A 109 -6.20 8.01 -5.90
C ILE A 109 -6.07 8.01 -4.38
N GLY A 110 -5.48 6.94 -3.84
CA GLY A 110 -5.05 6.87 -2.44
C GLY A 110 -6.15 6.56 -1.43
N GLU A 111 -7.32 6.12 -1.88
CA GLU A 111 -8.27 5.47 -0.97
C GLU A 111 -7.76 4.07 -0.66
N MET A 112 -7.80 3.69 0.63
CA MET A 112 -7.30 2.41 1.09
C MET A 112 -8.29 1.71 2.00
N ALA A 113 -8.40 0.40 1.86
CA ALA A 113 -9.15 -0.46 2.76
C ALA A 113 -8.61 -1.90 2.69
N PHE A 114 -8.70 -2.62 3.80
CA PHE A 114 -8.41 -4.06 3.80
C PHE A 114 -9.59 -4.84 3.20
N ASN A 115 -9.25 -5.80 2.37
CA ASN A 115 -10.22 -6.81 1.97
C ASN A 115 -10.56 -7.67 3.21
N SER A 116 -11.76 -7.50 3.75
CA SER A 116 -12.24 -8.20 4.97
C SER A 116 -13.14 -9.40 4.69
N PHE A 117 -13.54 -9.63 3.42
CA PHE A 117 -14.61 -10.56 3.07
C PHE A 117 -14.15 -11.81 2.33
N GLY A 118 -12.99 -11.85 1.68
CA GLY A 118 -12.48 -13.03 1.00
C GLY A 118 -12.03 -12.78 -0.44
N GLU A 119 -12.26 -13.72 -1.35
CA GLU A 119 -11.91 -13.53 -2.75
C GLU A 119 -12.75 -12.44 -3.41
N ALA A 120 -12.08 -11.57 -4.18
CA ALA A 120 -12.74 -10.57 -5.01
C ALA A 120 -11.90 -10.26 -6.24
N HIS A 121 -12.57 -9.91 -7.33
CA HIS A 121 -11.93 -9.33 -8.51
C HIS A 121 -11.74 -7.83 -8.33
N ILE A 122 -10.62 -7.26 -8.79
CA ILE A 122 -10.34 -5.83 -8.76
C ILE A 122 -10.11 -5.26 -10.15
N ALA A 123 -10.70 -4.08 -10.43
CA ALA A 123 -10.53 -3.36 -11.68
C ALA A 123 -9.16 -2.67 -11.75
N ARG A 124 -8.74 -2.24 -12.96
CA ARG A 124 -7.46 -1.56 -13.23
C ARG A 124 -7.23 -0.27 -12.44
N GLN A 125 -8.27 0.27 -11.79
CA GLN A 125 -8.18 1.45 -10.93
C GLN A 125 -7.67 1.11 -9.52
N ILE A 126 -7.49 -0.17 -9.21
CA ILE A 126 -7.11 -0.68 -7.90
C ILE A 126 -5.89 -1.57 -8.01
N MET A 127 -5.01 -1.45 -7.04
CA MET A 127 -3.96 -2.41 -6.74
C MET A 127 -4.23 -3.07 -5.40
N ALA A 128 -3.83 -4.34 -5.26
CA ALA A 128 -3.82 -5.02 -3.97
C ALA A 128 -2.37 -5.26 -3.54
N ILE A 129 -2.07 -4.96 -2.28
CA ILE A 129 -0.78 -5.19 -1.65
C ILE A 129 -0.96 -6.37 -0.69
N ARG A 130 -0.33 -7.49 -1.03
CA ARG A 130 -0.45 -8.75 -0.29
C ARG A 130 0.72 -8.93 0.66
N ASN A 131 0.40 -9.15 1.92
CA ASN A 131 1.37 -9.45 2.95
C ASN A 131 1.77 -10.94 2.90
N ILE A 132 2.97 -11.24 2.42
CA ILE A 132 3.44 -12.63 2.22
C ILE A 132 4.31 -13.15 3.36
N TYR A 133 4.75 -12.27 4.27
CA TYR A 133 5.63 -12.63 5.40
C TYR A 133 4.99 -12.46 6.77
N GLY A 134 3.68 -12.16 6.83
CA GLY A 134 2.95 -12.03 8.09
C GLY A 134 3.30 -10.79 8.93
N LEU A 135 3.91 -9.76 8.33
CA LEU A 135 4.17 -8.48 9.00
C LEU A 135 2.87 -7.80 9.41
N ASN A 136 2.95 -6.85 10.34
CA ASN A 136 1.77 -6.11 10.78
C ASN A 136 1.16 -5.30 9.61
N SER A 137 -0.03 -5.72 9.15
CA SER A 137 -0.69 -5.10 7.99
C SER A 137 -1.14 -3.66 8.28
N GLU A 138 -1.51 -3.33 9.53
CA GLU A 138 -1.85 -1.95 9.90
C GLU A 138 -0.61 -1.06 9.85
N TYR A 139 0.56 -1.57 10.25
CA TYR A 139 1.83 -0.86 10.12
C TYR A 139 2.14 -0.55 8.65
N LEU A 140 1.99 -1.54 7.76
CA LEU A 140 2.12 -1.33 6.32
C LEU A 140 1.17 -0.24 5.82
N SER A 141 -0.10 -0.30 6.21
CA SER A 141 -1.10 0.70 5.81
C SER A 141 -0.70 2.12 6.23
N LEU A 142 -0.15 2.30 7.43
CA LEU A 142 0.37 3.59 7.89
C LEU A 142 1.56 4.08 7.04
N CYS A 143 2.51 3.21 6.72
CA CYS A 143 3.63 3.55 5.85
C CYS A 143 3.14 3.97 4.45
N ILE A 144 2.21 3.23 3.85
CA ILE A 144 1.64 3.57 2.55
C ILE A 144 0.88 4.90 2.61
N SER A 145 0.10 5.16 3.69
CA SER A 145 -0.62 6.43 3.89
C SER A 145 0.32 7.63 3.85
N PHE A 146 1.47 7.53 4.50
CA PHE A 146 2.48 8.59 4.49
C PHE A 146 2.92 8.92 3.05
N TYR A 147 3.34 7.92 2.28
CA TYR A 147 3.80 8.13 0.91
C TYR A 147 2.69 8.58 -0.05
N ILE A 148 1.46 8.10 0.13
CA ILE A 148 0.31 8.60 -0.65
C ILE A 148 0.05 10.08 -0.36
N GLY A 149 0.21 10.52 0.89
CA GLY A 149 0.17 11.93 1.27
C GLY A 149 1.21 12.75 0.50
N GLU A 150 2.46 12.31 0.45
CA GLU A 150 3.54 12.95 -0.30
C GLU A 150 3.25 13.00 -1.82
N ILE A 151 2.78 11.90 -2.40
CA ILE A 151 2.40 11.84 -3.82
C ILE A 151 1.28 12.82 -4.13
N LYS A 152 0.24 12.87 -3.29
CA LYS A 152 -0.87 13.83 -3.45
C LYS A 152 -0.41 15.28 -3.32
N ALA A 153 0.45 15.57 -2.36
CA ALA A 153 0.97 16.92 -2.11
C ALA A 153 1.86 17.44 -3.25
N SER A 154 2.64 16.54 -3.89
CA SER A 154 3.52 16.90 -5.02
C SER A 154 2.79 17.09 -6.35
N ALA A 155 1.58 16.56 -6.48
CA ALA A 155 0.77 16.61 -7.71
C ALA A 155 0.08 17.97 -7.90
N LYS A 156 0.82 18.98 -8.32
CA LYS A 156 0.31 20.33 -8.62
C LYS A 156 -0.67 20.31 -9.80
N GLY A 157 -1.96 20.12 -9.55
CA GLY A 157 -3.05 20.37 -10.52
C GLY A 157 -3.28 19.29 -11.59
N LEU A 158 -2.49 18.25 -11.66
CA LEU A 158 -2.75 17.05 -12.44
C LEU A 158 -3.30 15.96 -11.51
N ILE A 159 -4.27 15.17 -11.97
CA ILE A 159 -4.70 13.96 -11.24
C ILE A 159 -3.64 12.89 -11.52
N PRO A 160 -2.68 12.66 -10.61
CA PRO A 160 -1.63 11.68 -10.86
C PRO A 160 -2.24 10.28 -10.77
N GLY A 161 -1.89 9.41 -11.71
CA GLY A 161 -2.03 7.98 -11.49
C GLY A 161 -0.88 7.52 -10.58
N ILE A 162 -1.13 6.53 -9.76
CA ILE A 162 -0.08 5.82 -9.02
C ILE A 162 0.30 4.60 -9.85
N SER A 163 1.55 4.53 -10.28
CA SER A 163 2.05 3.38 -11.04
C SER A 163 2.47 2.23 -10.11
N ARG A 164 2.66 1.03 -10.68
CA ARG A 164 3.24 -0.10 -9.93
C ARG A 164 4.62 0.23 -9.38
N GLU A 165 5.44 0.93 -10.17
CA GLU A 165 6.81 1.27 -9.78
C GLU A 165 6.82 2.26 -8.61
N ASP A 166 5.90 3.21 -8.59
CA ASP A 166 5.76 4.15 -7.47
C ASP A 166 5.55 3.41 -6.14
N ILE A 167 4.77 2.33 -6.14
CA ILE A 167 4.51 1.52 -4.94
C ILE A 167 5.67 0.56 -4.64
N LEU A 168 6.16 -0.17 -5.65
CA LEU A 168 7.19 -1.20 -5.45
C LEU A 168 8.53 -0.61 -5.02
N SER A 169 8.83 0.63 -5.43
CA SER A 169 10.06 1.33 -5.11
C SER A 169 10.05 2.04 -3.75
N LEU A 170 8.91 2.11 -3.05
CA LEU A 170 8.84 2.74 -1.73
C LEU A 170 9.87 2.13 -0.77
N ILE A 171 10.55 3.00 -0.04
CA ILE A 171 11.52 2.63 1.00
C ILE A 171 10.81 2.67 2.34
N LEU A 172 10.52 1.52 2.92
CA LEU A 172 9.76 1.42 4.15
C LEU A 172 10.69 1.22 5.35
N PRO A 173 10.50 1.97 6.45
CA PRO A 173 11.18 1.72 7.71
C PRO A 173 10.54 0.50 8.38
N ILE A 174 11.34 -0.51 8.71
CA ILE A 174 10.85 -1.74 9.33
C ILE A 174 11.42 -1.87 10.73
N PRO A 175 10.59 -1.68 11.78
CA PRO A 175 10.97 -1.96 13.16
C PRO A 175 11.00 -3.47 13.42
N PRO A 176 11.65 -3.93 14.48
CA PRO A 176 11.49 -5.28 14.97
C PRO A 176 9.99 -5.62 15.16
N GLU A 177 9.62 -6.87 14.94
CA GLU A 177 8.22 -7.31 14.88
C GLU A 177 7.41 -6.90 16.12
N ASN A 178 7.99 -7.06 17.31
CA ASN A 178 7.37 -6.70 18.59
C ASN A 178 7.11 -5.19 18.73
N TYR A 179 7.79 -4.33 17.96
CA TYR A 179 7.58 -2.88 17.98
C TYR A 179 6.51 -2.40 16.98
N GLN A 180 6.20 -3.18 15.94
CA GLN A 180 5.24 -2.77 14.90
C GLN A 180 3.86 -2.43 15.50
N SER A 181 3.31 -3.31 16.34
CA SER A 181 2.03 -3.07 17.01
C SER A 181 2.07 -1.88 17.98
N LEU A 182 3.21 -1.66 18.64
CA LEU A 182 3.40 -0.50 19.51
C LEU A 182 3.37 0.81 18.71
N VAL A 183 4.08 0.88 17.60
CA VAL A 183 4.08 2.05 16.70
C VAL A 183 2.68 2.33 16.18
N VAL A 184 1.95 1.30 15.71
CA VAL A 184 0.56 1.43 15.27
C VAL A 184 -0.31 2.02 16.38
N SER A 185 -0.20 1.49 17.60
CA SER A 185 -0.97 1.97 18.75
C SER A 185 -0.68 3.44 19.08
N GLN A 186 0.59 3.85 19.05
CA GLN A 186 0.98 5.24 19.34
C GLN A 186 0.47 6.22 18.26
N ILE A 187 0.62 5.87 16.98
CA ILE A 187 0.12 6.69 15.88
C ILE A 187 -1.40 6.84 15.97
N LYS A 188 -2.15 5.76 16.22
CA LYS A 188 -3.62 5.82 16.40
C LYS A 188 -4.02 6.76 17.55
N LYS A 189 -3.31 6.70 18.70
CA LYS A 189 -3.55 7.60 19.83
C LYS A 189 -3.28 9.07 19.47
N SER A 190 -2.17 9.33 18.78
CA SER A 190 -1.82 10.69 18.35
C SER A 190 -2.85 11.24 17.37
N ASN A 191 -3.26 10.45 16.36
CA ASN A 191 -4.29 10.87 15.41
C ASN A 191 -5.64 11.13 16.09
N HIS A 192 -6.02 10.29 17.07
CA HIS A 192 -7.24 10.51 17.84
C HIS A 192 -7.19 11.80 18.67
N ALA A 193 -6.05 12.08 19.30
CA ALA A 193 -5.85 13.34 20.04
C ALA A 193 -5.93 14.56 19.13
N LEU A 194 -5.31 14.53 17.94
CA LEU A 194 -5.40 15.59 16.94
C LEU A 194 -6.85 15.80 16.50
N TYR A 195 -7.58 14.74 16.18
CA TYR A 195 -9.00 14.82 15.83
C TYR A 195 -9.85 15.49 16.90
N LEU A 196 -9.62 15.19 18.20
CA LEU A 196 -10.33 15.81 19.29
C LEU A 196 -10.01 17.32 19.40
N ILE A 197 -8.75 17.71 19.18
CA ILE A 197 -8.34 19.12 19.17
C ILE A 197 -9.01 19.87 18.02
N GLU A 198 -8.96 19.34 16.80
CA GLU A 198 -9.58 19.96 15.62
C GLU A 198 -11.09 20.20 15.83
N ASN A 199 -11.81 19.19 16.37
CA ASN A 199 -13.25 19.35 16.66
C ASN A 199 -13.56 20.25 17.85
N SER A 200 -12.59 20.54 18.72
CA SER A 200 -12.78 21.49 19.84
C SER A 200 -12.57 22.94 19.42
N LEU A 201 -11.94 23.17 18.25
CA LEU A 201 -11.66 24.50 17.70
C LEU A 201 -12.67 24.94 16.64
N SER A 202 -13.56 24.05 16.21
CA SER A 202 -14.65 24.29 15.25
C SER A 202 -15.96 24.61 15.96
#